data_84d995e4fbd241c54eb3e81a7c68bf41
#
_entry.id   84d995e4fbd241c54eb3e81a7c68bf41
#
_cell.length_a   1.000
_cell.length_b   1.000
_cell.length_c   1.000
_cell.angle_alpha   90.00
_cell.angle_beta   90.00
_cell.angle_gamma   90.00
#
_symmetry.space_group_name_H-M   'P 1'
#
loop_
_entity.id
_entity.type
_entity.pdbx_description
1 polymer ?
#
loop_
_entity_poly.entity_id
_entity_poly.type
_entity_poly.pdbx_seq_one_letter_code
_entity_poly.pdbx_strand_id
1 'polypeptide(L)'
;MKELASGAGAKVVDVVNQQLTKPTQTYVGKGKLGELLEIVKREKIDTIICDDELKPTQQLNLENALPGTKVIDRTALILHIFASRAQTHEGRLQVDLAQHEYLLPRLAGQWTHLERLGGGIGTRGPGESQIETDRRLARNRIAKLKKDIEKVRQHRQRYRQRRKRSNLPIVSLVGYTNAGKSTLLNTLASSAVTAENKLFSTLDPITRKISLRNGKEILLTDTVGFIQKLPTSLIAAFRATLEEAEEADLLIHVSDISHPNRYEHCHAVNEVLGNLGLTDKPKIGVLNKIDLFPKNYQAHEDTSLIKLMDQFDQTVFCSAETGFGIGELINVIECRTSEH
;
A
#
# COMPACT_ATOMS: atom_id res chain seq x y z
N MET A 1 3.48 -5.86 10.41
CA MET A 1 3.93 -4.59 11.05
C MET A 1 5.44 -4.42 11.15
N LYS A 2 6.21 -5.43 11.60
CA LYS A 2 7.69 -5.28 11.70
C LYS A 2 8.32 -4.80 10.40
N GLU A 3 7.97 -5.40 9.27
CA GLU A 3 8.49 -5.02 7.96
C GLU A 3 8.11 -3.59 7.55
N LEU A 4 6.87 -3.16 7.84
CA LEU A 4 6.43 -1.79 7.59
C LEU A 4 7.24 -0.78 8.40
N ALA A 5 7.42 -1.04 9.71
CA ALA A 5 8.19 -0.17 10.59
C ALA A 5 9.66 -0.08 10.12
N SER A 6 10.28 -1.22 9.81
CA SER A 6 11.65 -1.25 9.26
C SER A 6 11.74 -0.56 7.90
N GLY A 7 10.73 -0.71 7.04
CA GLY A 7 10.65 -0.02 5.74
C GLY A 7 10.52 1.49 5.86
N ALA A 8 10.00 1.99 6.98
CA ALA A 8 9.98 3.41 7.35
C ALA A 8 11.28 3.90 8.04
N GLY A 9 12.26 3.03 8.20
CA GLY A 9 13.54 3.35 8.86
C GLY A 9 13.51 3.24 10.39
N ALA A 10 12.42 2.70 10.98
CA ALA A 10 12.33 2.50 12.42
C ALA A 10 13.06 1.23 12.87
N LYS A 11 13.75 1.29 14.01
CA LYS A 11 14.29 0.12 14.69
C LYS A 11 13.21 -0.47 15.59
N VAL A 12 12.72 -1.66 15.24
CA VAL A 12 11.74 -2.37 16.07
C VAL A 12 12.46 -3.01 17.26
N VAL A 13 12.13 -2.57 18.47
CA VAL A 13 12.74 -3.05 19.72
C VAL A 13 11.93 -4.21 20.28
N ASP A 14 10.59 -4.08 20.31
CA ASP A 14 9.71 -5.12 20.87
C ASP A 14 8.37 -5.16 20.13
N VAL A 15 7.61 -6.24 20.30
CA VAL A 15 6.28 -6.43 19.75
C VAL A 15 5.35 -6.98 20.83
N VAL A 16 4.36 -6.17 21.18
CA VAL A 16 3.38 -6.51 22.20
C VAL A 16 2.07 -6.89 21.52
N ASN A 17 1.60 -8.11 21.79
CA ASN A 17 0.35 -8.63 21.25
C ASN A 17 -0.71 -8.67 22.35
N GLN A 18 -1.95 -8.33 21.97
CA GLN A 18 -3.11 -8.51 22.83
C GLN A 18 -4.30 -8.96 22.00
N GLN A 19 -4.99 -9.97 22.50
CA GLN A 19 -6.26 -10.43 21.94
C GLN A 19 -7.39 -9.77 22.72
N LEU A 20 -8.22 -8.99 22.03
CA LEU A 20 -9.38 -8.31 22.61
C LEU A 20 -10.60 -8.57 21.72
N THR A 21 -11.75 -8.79 22.34
CA THR A 21 -13.04 -8.90 21.63
C THR A 21 -13.52 -7.56 21.11
N LYS A 22 -13.18 -6.44 21.81
CA LYS A 22 -13.49 -5.07 21.39
C LYS A 22 -12.34 -4.14 21.78
N PRO A 23 -11.96 -3.17 20.93
CA PRO A 23 -10.98 -2.15 21.28
C PRO A 23 -11.46 -1.31 22.48
N THR A 24 -10.53 -1.04 23.40
CA THR A 24 -10.79 -0.17 24.55
C THR A 24 -10.63 1.31 24.20
N GLN A 25 -10.87 2.21 25.15
CA GLN A 25 -10.64 3.65 24.97
C GLN A 25 -9.17 4.00 24.75
N THR A 26 -8.26 3.16 25.23
CA THR A 26 -6.80 3.27 25.05
C THR A 26 -6.27 2.25 24.01
N TYR A 27 -7.17 1.70 23.15
CA TYR A 27 -6.84 0.66 22.16
C TYR A 27 -6.43 -0.68 22.80
N VAL A 28 -5.66 -0.67 23.87
CA VAL A 28 -5.25 -1.83 24.67
C VAL A 28 -5.90 -1.84 26.06
N GLY A 29 -5.95 -2.99 26.71
CA GLY A 29 -6.46 -3.12 28.08
C GLY A 29 -5.53 -2.48 29.11
N LYS A 30 -6.06 -2.13 30.29
CA LYS A 30 -5.32 -1.44 31.38
C LYS A 30 -4.03 -2.19 31.80
N GLY A 31 -4.07 -3.51 31.95
CA GLY A 31 -2.89 -4.30 32.30
C GLY A 31 -1.81 -4.24 31.25
N LYS A 32 -2.21 -4.34 29.95
CA LYS A 32 -1.27 -4.24 28.82
C LYS A 32 -0.71 -2.82 28.66
N LEU A 33 -1.48 -1.80 29.01
CA LEU A 33 -1.01 -0.42 29.06
C LEU A 33 0.09 -0.22 30.11
N GLY A 34 -0.06 -0.85 31.30
CA GLY A 34 1.00 -0.86 32.31
C GLY A 34 2.29 -1.51 31.84
N GLU A 35 2.19 -2.67 31.18
CA GLU A 35 3.32 -3.37 30.54
C GLU A 35 4.02 -2.50 29.50
N LEU A 36 3.24 -1.84 28.63
CA LEU A 36 3.78 -0.88 27.64
C LEU A 36 4.53 0.28 28.28
N LEU A 37 4.02 0.84 29.38
CA LEU A 37 4.68 1.90 30.13
C LEU A 37 6.04 1.45 30.69
N GLU A 38 6.13 0.24 31.20
CA GLU A 38 7.39 -0.32 31.70
C GLU A 38 8.41 -0.53 30.56
N ILE A 39 7.97 -1.12 29.44
CA ILE A 39 8.83 -1.30 28.26
C ILE A 39 9.33 0.05 27.73
N VAL A 40 8.44 1.04 27.56
CA VAL A 40 8.79 2.38 27.07
C VAL A 40 9.87 3.02 27.94
N LYS A 41 9.73 2.93 29.28
CA LYS A 41 10.71 3.50 30.21
C LYS A 41 12.04 2.74 30.19
N ARG A 42 11.99 1.41 30.21
CA ARG A 42 13.18 0.56 30.24
C ARG A 42 14.01 0.68 28.98
N GLU A 43 13.36 0.60 27.82
CA GLU A 43 14.01 0.58 26.51
C GLU A 43 14.14 1.98 25.88
N LYS A 44 13.67 3.03 26.55
CA LYS A 44 13.65 4.42 26.05
C LYS A 44 13.01 4.53 24.66
N ILE A 45 11.80 4.01 24.52
CA ILE A 45 11.07 3.98 23.26
C ILE A 45 10.56 5.37 22.89
N ASP A 46 10.88 5.84 21.69
CA ASP A 46 10.43 7.14 21.16
C ASP A 46 9.03 7.06 20.56
N THR A 47 8.69 5.90 19.98
CA THR A 47 7.45 5.77 19.17
C THR A 47 6.80 4.41 19.38
N ILE A 48 5.48 4.42 19.57
CA ILE A 48 4.62 3.22 19.54
C ILE A 48 3.84 3.22 18.23
N ILE A 49 3.82 2.05 17.58
CA ILE A 49 3.10 1.83 16.32
C ILE A 49 1.98 0.83 16.56
N CYS A 50 0.72 1.24 16.36
CA CYS A 50 -0.44 0.37 16.44
C CYS A 50 -0.75 -0.30 15.08
N ASP A 51 -1.11 -1.59 15.10
CA ASP A 51 -1.35 -2.37 13.86
C ASP A 51 -2.75 -2.18 13.25
N ASP A 52 -3.60 -1.39 13.87
CA ASP A 52 -4.90 -1.01 13.35
C ASP A 52 -5.00 0.52 13.25
N GLU A 53 -5.98 1.02 12.49
CA GLU A 53 -6.29 2.45 12.47
C GLU A 53 -6.92 2.87 13.80
N LEU A 54 -6.34 3.88 14.44
CA LEU A 54 -6.83 4.41 15.71
C LEU A 54 -7.91 5.47 15.48
N LYS A 55 -8.94 5.44 16.33
CA LYS A 55 -9.81 6.60 16.47
C LYS A 55 -9.00 7.77 17.06
N PRO A 56 -9.29 9.03 16.67
CA PRO A 56 -8.58 10.19 17.22
C PRO A 56 -8.54 10.22 18.77
N THR A 57 -9.65 9.82 19.41
CA THR A 57 -9.75 9.72 20.87
C THR A 57 -8.87 8.62 21.47
N GLN A 58 -8.71 7.48 20.79
CA GLN A 58 -7.83 6.40 21.23
C GLN A 58 -6.36 6.82 21.16
N GLN A 59 -5.98 7.49 20.08
CA GLN A 59 -4.63 8.01 19.92
C GLN A 59 -4.30 9.00 21.04
N LEU A 60 -5.17 9.97 21.28
CA LEU A 60 -5.01 10.95 22.35
C LEU A 60 -4.91 10.30 23.74
N ASN A 61 -5.77 9.31 24.03
CA ASN A 61 -5.74 8.60 25.30
C ASN A 61 -4.44 7.82 25.50
N LEU A 62 -3.90 7.22 24.44
CA LEU A 62 -2.60 6.53 24.49
C LEU A 62 -1.46 7.53 24.70
N GLU A 63 -1.44 8.65 23.99
CA GLU A 63 -0.42 9.69 24.15
C GLU A 63 -0.43 10.28 25.57
N ASN A 64 -1.61 10.49 26.13
CA ASN A 64 -1.76 10.94 27.52
C ASN A 64 -1.27 9.90 28.54
N ALA A 65 -1.46 8.62 28.25
CA ALA A 65 -1.02 7.54 29.12
C ALA A 65 0.48 7.23 28.98
N LEU A 66 1.12 7.64 27.88
CA LEU A 66 2.51 7.35 27.52
C LEU A 66 3.27 8.67 27.29
N PRO A 67 3.47 9.50 28.33
CA PRO A 67 4.07 10.84 28.17
C PRO A 67 5.47 10.76 27.60
N GLY A 68 5.73 11.62 26.60
CA GLY A 68 7.01 11.68 25.90
C GLY A 68 7.18 10.65 24.78
N THR A 69 6.20 9.78 24.54
CA THR A 69 6.22 8.78 23.48
C THR A 69 5.22 9.16 22.38
N LYS A 70 5.67 9.16 21.13
CA LYS A 70 4.80 9.39 19.98
C LYS A 70 3.96 8.14 19.71
N VAL A 71 2.68 8.31 19.46
CA VAL A 71 1.78 7.22 19.06
C VAL A 71 1.36 7.43 17.62
N ILE A 72 1.64 6.46 16.78
CA ILE A 72 1.16 6.42 15.39
C ILE A 72 0.43 5.12 15.12
N ASP A 73 -0.50 5.16 14.21
CA ASP A 73 -1.21 3.98 13.75
C ASP A 73 -0.68 3.47 12.41
N ARG A 74 -1.24 2.35 11.96
CA ARG A 74 -0.88 1.74 10.66
C ARG A 74 -1.07 2.70 9.50
N THR A 75 -2.13 3.50 9.51
CA THR A 75 -2.44 4.47 8.44
C THR A 75 -1.40 5.57 8.38
N ALA A 76 -1.01 6.15 9.52
CA ALA A 76 0.04 7.16 9.59
C ALA A 76 1.38 6.62 9.10
N LEU A 77 1.73 5.37 9.47
CA LEU A 77 2.96 4.73 9.04
C LEU A 77 3.00 4.52 7.52
N ILE A 78 1.92 4.02 6.93
CA ILE A 78 1.81 3.83 5.48
C ILE A 78 1.90 5.18 4.75
N LEU A 79 1.20 6.21 5.24
CA LEU A 79 1.26 7.56 4.68
C LEU A 79 2.68 8.15 4.73
N HIS A 80 3.43 7.88 5.81
CA HIS A 80 4.82 8.30 5.92
C HIS A 80 5.72 7.61 4.87
N ILE A 81 5.56 6.28 4.69
CA ILE A 81 6.29 5.55 3.66
C ILE A 81 5.95 6.10 2.27
N PHE A 82 4.68 6.34 1.98
CA PHE A 82 4.26 6.89 0.69
C PHE A 82 4.79 8.30 0.46
N ALA A 83 4.81 9.16 1.47
CA ALA A 83 5.38 10.50 1.36
C ALA A 83 6.87 10.46 0.98
N SER A 84 7.62 9.48 1.50
CA SER A 84 9.03 9.30 1.16
C SER A 84 9.26 8.71 -0.24
N ARG A 85 8.23 8.05 -0.84
CA ARG A 85 8.33 7.34 -2.12
C ARG A 85 7.71 8.10 -3.30
N ALA A 86 6.82 9.06 -3.04
CA ALA A 86 6.16 9.85 -4.07
C ALA A 86 7.17 10.71 -4.85
N GLN A 87 7.45 10.33 -6.09
CA GLN A 87 8.39 11.04 -6.96
C GLN A 87 7.67 11.95 -7.96
N THR A 88 6.51 11.52 -8.46
CA THR A 88 5.74 12.30 -9.42
C THR A 88 4.96 13.43 -8.75
N HIS A 89 4.61 14.44 -9.54
CA HIS A 89 3.72 15.50 -9.06
C HIS A 89 2.36 14.97 -8.60
N GLU A 90 1.81 14.01 -9.34
CA GLU A 90 0.54 13.39 -9.02
C GLU A 90 0.60 12.56 -7.73
N GLY A 91 1.60 11.68 -7.59
CA GLY A 91 1.79 10.90 -6.37
C GLY A 91 1.94 11.78 -5.13
N ARG A 92 2.66 12.91 -5.24
CA ARG A 92 2.78 13.90 -4.14
C ARG A 92 1.44 14.54 -3.79
N LEU A 93 0.64 14.93 -4.79
CA LEU A 93 -0.70 15.51 -4.55
C LEU A 93 -1.63 14.50 -3.87
N GLN A 94 -1.58 13.23 -4.28
CA GLN A 94 -2.40 12.16 -3.71
C GLN A 94 -2.01 11.87 -2.25
N VAL A 95 -0.71 11.78 -1.97
CA VAL A 95 -0.22 11.58 -0.60
C VAL A 95 -0.55 12.78 0.29
N ASP A 96 -0.36 14.00 -0.20
CA ASP A 96 -0.70 15.25 0.51
C ASP A 96 -2.21 15.29 0.85
N LEU A 97 -3.06 14.92 -0.10
CA LEU A 97 -4.50 14.79 0.14
C LEU A 97 -4.82 13.79 1.23
N ALA A 98 -4.28 12.56 1.14
CA ALA A 98 -4.54 11.51 2.11
C ALA A 98 -4.04 11.88 3.52
N GLN A 99 -2.88 12.53 3.62
CA GLN A 99 -2.34 13.05 4.88
C GLN A 99 -3.27 14.09 5.51
N HIS A 100 -3.78 15.05 4.73
CA HIS A 100 -4.69 16.08 5.24
C HIS A 100 -6.05 15.48 5.65
N GLU A 101 -6.59 14.53 4.89
CA GLU A 101 -7.82 13.82 5.25
C GLU A 101 -7.66 12.99 6.53
N TYR A 102 -6.52 12.35 6.72
CA TYR A 102 -6.17 11.61 7.94
C TYR A 102 -6.00 12.54 9.15
N LEU A 103 -5.35 13.70 8.98
CA LEU A 103 -5.06 14.64 10.05
C LEU A 103 -6.28 15.46 10.46
N LEU A 104 -7.19 15.79 9.53
CA LEU A 104 -8.33 16.68 9.79
C LEU A 104 -9.18 16.29 11.01
N PRO A 105 -9.60 15.02 11.20
CA PRO A 105 -10.33 14.62 12.40
C PRO A 105 -9.47 14.60 13.67
N ARG A 106 -8.15 14.53 13.55
CA ARG A 106 -7.17 14.48 14.64
C ARG A 106 -6.76 15.85 15.14
N LEU A 107 -6.94 16.90 14.35
CA LEU A 107 -6.71 18.29 14.79
C LEU A 107 -7.53 18.68 16.02
N ALA A 108 -8.72 18.10 16.21
CA ALA A 108 -9.56 18.38 17.38
C ALA A 108 -8.98 17.88 18.71
N GLY A 109 -8.17 16.82 18.68
CA GLY A 109 -7.65 16.20 19.90
C GLY A 109 -6.37 16.82 20.44
N GLN A 110 -5.56 17.45 19.57
CA GLN A 110 -4.26 18.01 19.98
C GLN A 110 -4.37 19.30 20.80
N TRP A 111 -5.49 20.01 20.73
CA TRP A 111 -5.66 21.34 21.35
C TRP A 111 -6.46 21.33 22.66
N THR A 112 -7.04 20.21 23.08
CA THR A 112 -7.79 20.11 24.36
C THR A 112 -6.90 20.39 25.59
N HIS A 113 -5.59 20.27 25.48
CA HIS A 113 -4.66 20.67 26.53
C HIS A 113 -4.55 22.19 26.71
N LEU A 114 -4.73 22.97 25.65
CA LEU A 114 -4.69 24.44 25.71
C LEU A 114 -6.01 25.05 26.24
N GLU A 115 -7.15 24.38 26.02
CA GLU A 115 -8.44 24.79 26.54
C GLU A 115 -8.50 24.71 28.07
N ARG A 116 -7.77 23.78 28.71
CA ARG A 116 -7.67 23.65 30.16
C ARG A 116 -6.88 24.76 30.86
N LEU A 117 -6.06 25.50 30.10
CA LEU A 117 -5.24 26.60 30.64
C LEU A 117 -5.91 27.97 30.54
N GLY A 118 -7.01 28.09 29.79
CA GLY A 118 -7.78 29.34 29.65
C GLY A 118 -9.08 29.30 30.48
N GLY A 119 -9.00 29.65 31.75
CA GLY A 119 -10.13 29.61 32.67
C GLY A 119 -11.26 30.56 32.32
N GLY A 120 -12.48 30.08 32.50
CA GLY A 120 -13.71 30.88 32.52
C GLY A 120 -14.87 30.21 31.79
N ILE A 121 -15.94 29.89 32.53
CA ILE A 121 -17.22 29.40 32.01
C ILE A 121 -17.83 30.51 31.13
N GLY A 122 -17.87 30.30 29.79
CA GLY A 122 -18.67 31.15 28.90
C GLY A 122 -17.92 32.08 27.93
N THR A 123 -16.58 32.10 27.94
CA THR A 123 -15.80 32.81 26.92
C THR A 123 -15.20 31.84 25.91
N ARG A 124 -15.49 32.04 24.63
CA ARG A 124 -14.72 31.38 23.54
C ARG A 124 -13.25 31.68 23.76
N GLY A 125 -12.49 30.70 24.23
CA GLY A 125 -11.05 30.86 24.44
C GLY A 125 -10.30 31.02 23.11
N PRO A 126 -9.12 31.66 23.10
CA PRO A 126 -8.30 31.82 21.90
C PRO A 126 -7.96 30.48 21.21
N GLY A 127 -7.99 29.38 21.97
CA GLY A 127 -7.79 28.02 21.42
C GLY A 127 -8.92 27.55 20.50
N GLU A 128 -10.19 27.84 20.83
CA GLU A 128 -11.35 27.43 20.04
C GLU A 128 -11.36 28.10 18.65
N SER A 129 -11.05 29.41 18.60
CA SER A 129 -10.90 30.14 17.33
C SER A 129 -9.74 29.66 16.47
N GLN A 130 -8.67 29.21 17.10
CA GLN A 130 -7.49 28.69 16.39
C GLN A 130 -7.75 27.31 15.80
N ILE A 131 -8.39 26.39 16.55
CA ILE A 131 -8.82 25.08 16.03
C ILE A 131 -9.75 25.23 14.82
N GLU A 132 -10.70 26.14 14.91
CA GLU A 132 -11.65 26.38 13.82
C GLU A 132 -10.96 26.98 12.58
N THR A 133 -9.99 27.84 12.79
CA THR A 133 -9.13 28.38 11.73
C THR A 133 -8.29 27.30 11.08
N ASP A 134 -7.62 26.45 11.88
CA ASP A 134 -6.79 25.36 11.38
C ASP A 134 -7.63 24.31 10.60
N ARG A 135 -8.81 23.97 11.11
CA ARG A 135 -9.76 23.11 10.40
C ARG A 135 -10.21 23.73 9.07
N ARG A 136 -10.47 25.03 9.03
CA ARG A 136 -10.84 25.73 7.80
C ARG A 136 -9.70 25.72 6.80
N LEU A 137 -8.47 25.98 7.24
CA LEU A 137 -7.28 25.90 6.38
C LEU A 137 -7.07 24.49 5.84
N ALA A 138 -7.18 23.46 6.68
CA ALA A 138 -7.08 22.07 6.26
C ALA A 138 -8.16 21.70 5.23
N ARG A 139 -9.44 22.07 5.46
CA ARG A 139 -10.53 21.84 4.50
C ARG A 139 -10.28 22.56 3.16
N ASN A 140 -9.81 23.80 3.20
CA ASN A 140 -9.47 24.56 1.99
C ASN A 140 -8.32 23.88 1.23
N ARG A 141 -7.31 23.38 1.96
CA ARG A 141 -6.20 22.63 1.35
C ARG A 141 -6.70 21.36 0.69
N ILE A 142 -7.53 20.56 1.36
CA ILE A 142 -8.17 19.35 0.82
C ILE A 142 -8.95 19.68 -0.46
N ALA A 143 -9.79 20.73 -0.44
CA ALA A 143 -10.56 21.14 -1.61
C ALA A 143 -9.67 21.53 -2.80
N LYS A 144 -8.59 22.26 -2.54
CA LYS A 144 -7.60 22.62 -3.55
C LYS A 144 -6.90 21.38 -4.14
N LEU A 145 -6.44 20.48 -3.28
CA LEU A 145 -5.77 19.24 -3.71
C LEU A 145 -6.68 18.36 -4.57
N LYS A 146 -7.96 18.19 -4.17
CA LYS A 146 -8.96 17.46 -4.98
C LYS A 146 -9.12 18.08 -6.38
N LYS A 147 -9.17 19.40 -6.45
CA LYS A 147 -9.27 20.10 -7.74
C LYS A 147 -8.02 19.92 -8.60
N ASP A 148 -6.83 19.94 -7.99
CA ASP A 148 -5.58 19.78 -8.73
C ASP A 148 -5.40 18.32 -9.20
N ILE A 149 -5.76 17.33 -8.40
CA ILE A 149 -5.79 15.90 -8.79
C ILE A 149 -6.77 15.69 -9.97
N GLU A 150 -7.95 16.32 -9.95
CA GLU A 150 -8.91 16.20 -11.04
C GLU A 150 -8.37 16.75 -12.36
N LYS A 151 -7.60 17.85 -12.34
CA LYS A 151 -6.92 18.37 -13.55
C LYS A 151 -5.90 17.36 -14.10
N VAL A 152 -5.12 16.74 -13.21
CA VAL A 152 -4.14 15.71 -13.62
C VAL A 152 -4.86 14.51 -14.22
N ARG A 153 -5.98 14.09 -13.62
CA ARG A 153 -6.82 13.00 -14.12
C ARG A 153 -7.35 13.27 -15.54
N GLN A 154 -7.87 14.47 -15.78
CA GLN A 154 -8.34 14.86 -17.12
C GLN A 154 -7.21 14.85 -18.15
N HIS A 155 -6.00 15.27 -17.76
CA HIS A 155 -4.83 15.24 -18.64
C HIS A 155 -4.44 13.78 -18.98
N ARG A 156 -4.42 12.88 -17.98
CA ARG A 156 -4.20 11.45 -18.19
C ARG A 156 -5.22 10.82 -19.12
N GLN A 157 -6.50 11.14 -18.96
CA GLN A 157 -7.56 10.60 -19.82
C GLN A 157 -7.31 10.89 -21.31
N ARG A 158 -6.76 12.06 -21.63
CA ARG A 158 -6.36 12.39 -23.01
C ARG A 158 -5.20 11.55 -23.52
N TYR A 159 -4.21 11.25 -22.67
CA TYR A 159 -3.09 10.36 -23.03
C TYR A 159 -3.56 8.92 -23.20
N ARG A 160 -4.49 8.45 -22.37
CA ARG A 160 -5.09 7.11 -22.45
C ARG A 160 -5.85 6.94 -23.77
N GLN A 161 -6.66 7.93 -24.17
CA GLN A 161 -7.33 7.89 -25.48
C GLN A 161 -6.36 7.80 -26.65
N ARG A 162 -5.18 8.41 -26.54
CA ARG A 162 -4.12 8.26 -27.55
C ARG A 162 -3.51 6.85 -27.53
N ARG A 163 -3.28 6.28 -26.34
CA ARG A 163 -2.78 4.88 -26.20
C ARG A 163 -3.76 3.86 -26.78
N LYS A 164 -5.06 3.99 -26.51
CA LYS A 164 -6.09 3.14 -27.13
C LYS A 164 -6.09 3.16 -28.67
N ARG A 165 -5.69 4.27 -29.26
CA ARG A 165 -5.52 4.37 -30.73
C ARG A 165 -4.30 3.64 -31.28
N SER A 166 -3.33 3.34 -30.43
CA SER A 166 -2.12 2.60 -30.85
C SER A 166 -2.33 1.08 -30.96
N ASN A 167 -3.50 0.59 -30.52
CA ASN A 167 -3.87 -0.85 -30.56
C ASN A 167 -2.87 -1.79 -29.88
N LEU A 168 -2.05 -1.28 -28.94
CA LEU A 168 -1.11 -2.08 -28.20
C LEU A 168 -1.81 -2.68 -26.96
N PRO A 169 -1.74 -3.99 -26.74
CA PRO A 169 -2.26 -4.62 -25.53
C PRO A 169 -1.61 -4.03 -24.28
N ILE A 170 -2.43 -3.74 -23.27
CA ILE A 170 -1.98 -3.21 -21.97
C ILE A 170 -1.99 -4.34 -20.95
N VAL A 171 -0.84 -4.60 -20.35
CA VAL A 171 -0.64 -5.62 -19.31
C VAL A 171 -0.24 -4.94 -18.03
N SER A 172 -0.94 -5.19 -16.92
CA SER A 172 -0.62 -4.59 -15.62
C SER A 172 -0.17 -5.64 -14.61
N LEU A 173 0.95 -5.34 -13.94
CA LEU A 173 1.45 -6.11 -12.81
C LEU A 173 0.69 -5.70 -11.56
N VAL A 174 0.01 -6.64 -10.93
CA VAL A 174 -0.66 -6.47 -9.64
C VAL A 174 -0.10 -7.48 -8.64
N GLY A 175 -0.24 -7.22 -7.36
CA GLY A 175 0.25 -8.15 -6.34
C GLY A 175 0.62 -7.44 -5.05
N TYR A 176 0.89 -8.25 -4.03
CA TYR A 176 1.25 -7.74 -2.71
C TYR A 176 2.54 -6.91 -2.75
N THR A 177 2.71 -6.01 -1.76
CA THR A 177 3.96 -5.25 -1.66
C THR A 177 5.14 -6.20 -1.46
N ASN A 178 6.27 -5.90 -2.09
CA ASN A 178 7.48 -6.73 -2.09
C ASN A 178 7.34 -8.12 -2.76
N ALA A 179 6.30 -8.37 -3.55
CA ALA A 179 6.17 -9.62 -4.32
C ALA A 179 7.15 -9.73 -5.52
N GLY A 180 7.85 -8.65 -5.86
CA GLY A 180 8.84 -8.62 -6.94
C GLY A 180 8.30 -8.07 -8.27
N LYS A 181 7.21 -7.28 -8.26
CA LYS A 181 6.62 -6.68 -9.48
C LYS A 181 7.61 -5.82 -10.26
N SER A 182 8.28 -4.89 -9.59
CA SER A 182 9.26 -3.98 -10.21
C SER A 182 10.49 -4.72 -10.73
N THR A 183 10.94 -5.76 -10.02
CA THR A 183 12.00 -6.65 -10.50
C THR A 183 11.56 -7.37 -11.76
N LEU A 184 10.34 -7.92 -11.76
CA LEU A 184 9.77 -8.60 -12.92
C LEU A 184 9.62 -7.68 -14.12
N LEU A 185 9.14 -6.42 -13.92
CA LEU A 185 9.10 -5.41 -14.98
C LEU A 185 10.50 -5.20 -15.60
N ASN A 186 11.52 -5.05 -14.75
CA ASN A 186 12.90 -4.82 -15.20
C ASN A 186 13.45 -6.00 -16.02
N THR A 187 13.21 -7.21 -15.55
CA THR A 187 13.66 -8.43 -16.21
C THR A 187 12.98 -8.62 -17.56
N LEU A 188 11.66 -8.38 -17.64
CA LEU A 188 10.90 -8.45 -18.88
C LEU A 188 11.28 -7.33 -19.86
N ALA A 189 11.57 -6.13 -19.36
CA ALA A 189 11.94 -4.99 -20.18
C ALA A 189 13.43 -4.95 -20.55
N SER A 190 14.24 -5.90 -20.07
CA SER A 190 15.72 -5.91 -20.23
C SER A 190 16.37 -4.57 -19.85
N SER A 191 15.79 -3.86 -18.86
CA SER A 191 16.18 -2.50 -18.47
C SER A 191 16.57 -2.46 -17.00
N ALA A 192 17.70 -1.80 -16.71
CA ALA A 192 18.19 -1.59 -15.36
C ALA A 192 17.45 -0.41 -14.68
N VAL A 193 16.26 -0.63 -14.16
CA VAL A 193 15.63 0.29 -13.18
C VAL A 193 15.92 -0.27 -11.79
N THR A 194 16.31 0.59 -10.86
CA THR A 194 16.67 0.18 -9.49
C THR A 194 15.45 -0.45 -8.80
N ALA A 195 15.42 -1.77 -8.72
CA ALA A 195 14.44 -2.47 -7.89
C ALA A 195 15.00 -2.54 -6.46
N GLU A 196 14.34 -1.90 -5.52
CA GLU A 196 14.71 -1.97 -4.12
C GLU A 196 13.88 -3.06 -3.42
N ASN A 197 14.54 -3.90 -2.63
CA ASN A 197 13.86 -4.90 -1.80
C ASN A 197 13.24 -4.23 -0.55
N LYS A 198 12.29 -3.32 -0.81
CA LYS A 198 11.58 -2.54 0.22
C LYS A 198 10.09 -2.52 -0.07
N LEU A 199 9.30 -2.47 1.00
CA LEU A 199 7.85 -2.30 0.88
C LEU A 199 7.52 -0.99 0.16
N PHE A 200 6.54 -1.06 -0.76
CA PHE A 200 6.09 0.07 -1.58
C PHE A 200 7.23 0.75 -2.36
N SER A 201 8.10 -0.05 -2.99
CA SER A 201 9.16 0.48 -3.86
C SER A 201 8.60 1.31 -5.02
N THR A 202 7.43 0.94 -5.52
CA THR A 202 6.71 1.64 -6.59
C THR A 202 5.43 2.25 -6.01
N LEU A 203 5.32 3.58 -6.07
CA LEU A 203 4.09 4.31 -5.76
C LEU A 203 3.45 4.86 -7.05
N ASP A 204 4.26 5.39 -7.93
CA ASP A 204 3.86 5.92 -9.22
C ASP A 204 3.93 4.80 -10.28
N PRO A 205 2.89 4.61 -11.12
CA PRO A 205 2.90 3.57 -12.14
C PRO A 205 4.01 3.81 -13.15
N ILE A 206 4.75 2.75 -13.48
CA ILE A 206 5.83 2.78 -14.47
C ILE A 206 5.41 1.90 -15.64
N THR A 207 5.19 2.50 -16.81
CA THR A 207 4.86 1.78 -18.04
C THR A 207 6.09 1.64 -18.94
N ARG A 208 6.32 0.42 -19.45
CA ARG A 208 7.35 0.10 -20.41
C ARG A 208 6.75 -0.56 -21.65
N LYS A 209 7.29 -0.25 -22.80
CA LYS A 209 6.99 -0.92 -24.05
C LYS A 209 7.92 -2.14 -24.16
N ILE A 210 7.36 -3.31 -24.36
CA ILE A 210 8.08 -4.57 -24.45
C ILE A 210 7.76 -5.22 -25.79
N SER A 211 8.79 -5.69 -26.47
CA SER A 211 8.68 -6.50 -27.69
C SER A 211 8.67 -7.97 -27.33
N LEU A 212 7.60 -8.66 -27.70
CA LEU A 212 7.46 -10.10 -27.52
C LEU A 212 8.23 -10.87 -28.61
N ARG A 213 8.40 -12.18 -28.42
CA ARG A 213 9.16 -13.04 -29.36
C ARG A 213 8.52 -13.13 -30.75
N ASN A 214 7.19 -13.05 -30.80
CA ASN A 214 6.41 -13.04 -32.05
C ASN A 214 6.46 -11.70 -32.80
N GLY A 215 7.25 -10.73 -32.34
CA GLY A 215 7.36 -9.39 -32.91
C GLY A 215 6.23 -8.42 -32.53
N LYS A 216 5.22 -8.87 -31.78
CA LYS A 216 4.19 -7.97 -31.24
C LYS A 216 4.76 -7.15 -30.08
N GLU A 217 4.19 -5.98 -29.88
CA GLU A 217 4.57 -5.09 -28.78
C GLU A 217 3.42 -4.97 -27.80
N ILE A 218 3.75 -4.89 -26.52
CA ILE A 218 2.80 -4.67 -25.41
C ILE A 218 3.26 -3.49 -24.55
N LEU A 219 2.31 -2.92 -23.81
CA LEU A 219 2.60 -1.97 -22.73
C LEU A 219 2.49 -2.70 -21.41
N LEU A 220 3.62 -2.87 -20.71
CA LEU A 220 3.66 -3.47 -19.38
C LEU A 220 3.78 -2.37 -18.33
N THR A 221 2.86 -2.38 -17.36
CA THR A 221 2.79 -1.37 -16.29
C THR A 221 3.00 -2.01 -14.93
N ASP A 222 3.97 -1.52 -14.16
CA ASP A 222 4.11 -1.81 -12.73
C ASP A 222 3.19 -0.89 -11.92
N THR A 223 2.46 -1.46 -10.98
CA THR A 223 1.53 -0.73 -10.12
C THR A 223 1.96 -0.74 -8.66
N VAL A 224 1.32 0.10 -7.84
CA VAL A 224 1.55 0.09 -6.39
C VAL A 224 1.24 -1.28 -5.79
N GLY A 225 2.10 -1.73 -4.86
CA GLY A 225 1.88 -2.99 -4.15
C GLY A 225 0.71 -2.88 -3.16
N PHE A 226 -0.13 -3.91 -3.13
CA PHE A 226 -1.21 -4.02 -2.15
C PHE A 226 -0.68 -4.46 -0.79
N ILE A 227 -1.43 -4.18 0.25
CA ILE A 227 -1.16 -4.61 1.62
C ILE A 227 -2.46 -4.92 2.34
N GLN A 228 -2.41 -5.85 3.29
CA GLN A 228 -3.54 -6.14 4.17
C GLN A 228 -3.96 -4.91 4.98
N LYS A 229 -5.25 -4.79 5.26
CA LYS A 229 -5.84 -3.66 6.03
C LYS A 229 -5.46 -2.30 5.41
N LEU A 230 -5.48 -2.19 4.07
CA LEU A 230 -5.28 -0.92 3.41
C LEU A 230 -6.45 0.02 3.74
N PRO A 231 -6.22 1.19 4.34
CA PRO A 231 -7.29 2.12 4.66
C PRO A 231 -8.06 2.57 3.42
N THR A 232 -9.39 2.65 3.50
CA THR A 232 -10.24 3.08 2.38
C THR A 232 -9.92 4.47 1.86
N SER A 233 -9.48 5.37 2.75
CA SER A 233 -8.98 6.70 2.39
C SER A 233 -7.76 6.64 1.48
N LEU A 234 -6.86 5.66 1.70
CA LEU A 234 -5.70 5.44 0.85
C LEU A 234 -6.08 4.83 -0.50
N ILE A 235 -7.04 3.90 -0.55
CA ILE A 235 -7.56 3.35 -1.81
C ILE A 235 -8.10 4.50 -2.68
N ALA A 236 -8.86 5.42 -2.09
CA ALA A 236 -9.38 6.58 -2.80
C ALA A 236 -8.27 7.52 -3.30
N ALA A 237 -7.22 7.73 -2.50
CA ALA A 237 -6.06 8.55 -2.88
C ALA A 237 -5.25 7.91 -4.03
N PHE A 238 -5.12 6.56 -4.04
CA PHE A 238 -4.36 5.83 -5.07
C PHE A 238 -5.22 5.34 -6.24
N ARG A 239 -6.47 5.75 -6.30
CA ARG A 239 -7.38 5.36 -7.39
C ARG A 239 -6.76 5.58 -8.78
N ALA A 240 -5.97 6.64 -8.95
CA ALA A 240 -5.32 6.93 -10.23
C ALA A 240 -4.24 5.89 -10.63
N THR A 241 -3.52 5.31 -9.66
CA THR A 241 -2.58 4.21 -9.92
C THR A 241 -3.30 2.89 -10.15
N LEU A 242 -4.45 2.70 -9.51
CA LEU A 242 -5.31 1.55 -9.70
C LEU A 242 -6.10 1.59 -11.02
N GLU A 243 -6.38 2.79 -11.55
CA GLU A 243 -6.98 2.99 -12.87
C GLU A 243 -6.14 2.38 -14.01
N GLU A 244 -4.81 2.23 -13.85
CA GLU A 244 -3.98 1.52 -14.84
C GLU A 244 -4.28 0.00 -14.87
N ALA A 245 -4.70 -0.59 -13.73
CA ALA A 245 -5.19 -1.97 -13.71
C ALA A 245 -6.61 -2.08 -14.28
N GLU A 246 -7.45 -1.05 -14.11
CA GLU A 246 -8.78 -0.97 -14.72
C GLU A 246 -8.72 -0.96 -16.26
N GLU A 247 -7.71 -0.34 -16.84
CA GLU A 247 -7.52 -0.23 -18.29
C GLU A 247 -6.74 -1.39 -18.92
N ALA A 248 -6.13 -2.23 -18.10
CA ALA A 248 -5.37 -3.37 -18.60
C ALA A 248 -6.27 -4.40 -19.30
N ASP A 249 -5.79 -4.96 -20.41
CA ASP A 249 -6.42 -6.08 -21.10
C ASP A 249 -6.12 -7.40 -20.38
N LEU A 250 -4.97 -7.46 -19.68
CA LEU A 250 -4.50 -8.62 -18.94
C LEU A 250 -3.84 -8.18 -17.62
N LEU A 251 -4.16 -8.87 -16.53
CA LEU A 251 -3.49 -8.71 -15.25
C LEU A 251 -2.49 -9.84 -15.02
N ILE A 252 -1.30 -9.48 -14.54
CA ILE A 252 -0.30 -10.42 -14.04
C ILE A 252 -0.25 -10.27 -12.52
N HIS A 253 -0.81 -11.23 -11.80
CA HIS A 253 -0.81 -11.26 -10.36
C HIS A 253 0.47 -11.92 -9.85
N VAL A 254 1.40 -11.10 -9.38
CA VAL A 254 2.70 -11.55 -8.84
C VAL A 254 2.57 -11.89 -7.37
N SER A 255 2.85 -13.14 -7.02
CA SER A 255 2.83 -13.67 -5.66
C SER A 255 4.22 -14.11 -5.23
N ASP A 256 4.67 -13.66 -4.05
CA ASP A 256 5.88 -14.15 -3.40
C ASP A 256 5.59 -15.49 -2.74
N ILE A 257 6.02 -16.59 -3.34
CA ILE A 257 5.74 -17.93 -2.83
C ILE A 257 6.67 -18.33 -1.67
N SER A 258 7.74 -17.61 -1.43
CA SER A 258 8.65 -17.84 -0.31
C SER A 258 8.08 -17.35 1.04
N HIS A 259 7.07 -16.46 0.99
CA HIS A 259 6.48 -15.89 2.19
C HIS A 259 5.53 -16.87 2.88
N PRO A 260 5.59 -17.05 4.22
CA PRO A 260 4.72 -18.00 4.94
C PRO A 260 3.22 -17.67 4.79
N ASN A 261 2.85 -16.38 4.70
CA ASN A 261 1.46 -15.92 4.53
C ASN A 261 1.12 -15.64 3.05
N ARG A 262 1.68 -16.41 2.11
CA ARG A 262 1.49 -16.20 0.67
C ARG A 262 0.02 -16.29 0.22
N TYR A 263 -0.75 -17.19 0.82
CA TYR A 263 -2.16 -17.35 0.52
C TYR A 263 -2.97 -16.13 0.99
N GLU A 264 -2.76 -15.67 2.22
CA GLU A 264 -3.41 -14.48 2.77
C GLU A 264 -3.04 -13.21 1.99
N HIS A 265 -1.80 -13.12 1.49
CA HIS A 265 -1.37 -12.03 0.64
C HIS A 265 -2.10 -12.03 -0.71
N CYS A 266 -2.25 -13.19 -1.33
CA CYS A 266 -3.00 -13.33 -2.57
C CYS A 266 -4.48 -12.99 -2.35
N HIS A 267 -5.08 -13.49 -1.26
CA HIS A 267 -6.46 -13.18 -0.90
C HIS A 267 -6.69 -11.68 -0.71
N ALA A 268 -5.80 -10.99 0.01
CA ALA A 268 -5.88 -9.55 0.21
C ALA A 268 -5.81 -8.76 -1.11
N VAL A 269 -5.02 -9.21 -2.08
CA VAL A 269 -4.96 -8.61 -3.42
C VAL A 269 -6.28 -8.83 -4.16
N ASN A 270 -6.81 -10.06 -4.15
CA ASN A 270 -8.07 -10.39 -4.81
C ASN A 270 -9.25 -9.62 -4.21
N GLU A 271 -9.27 -9.41 -2.89
CA GLU A 271 -10.28 -8.57 -2.21
C GLU A 271 -10.24 -7.13 -2.73
N VAL A 272 -9.05 -6.53 -2.85
CA VAL A 272 -8.91 -5.16 -3.38
C VAL A 272 -9.31 -5.10 -4.86
N LEU A 273 -8.91 -6.09 -5.68
CA LEU A 273 -9.33 -6.16 -7.08
C LEU A 273 -10.85 -6.30 -7.21
N GLY A 274 -11.49 -7.09 -6.31
CA GLY A 274 -12.94 -7.20 -6.22
C GLY A 274 -13.62 -5.88 -5.90
N ASN A 275 -13.10 -5.13 -4.93
CA ASN A 275 -13.60 -3.79 -4.57
C ASN A 275 -13.45 -2.76 -5.70
N LEU A 276 -12.54 -3.00 -6.64
CA LEU A 276 -12.35 -2.19 -7.85
C LEU A 276 -13.18 -2.68 -9.04
N GLY A 277 -13.93 -3.78 -8.91
CA GLY A 277 -14.70 -4.37 -10.01
C GLY A 277 -13.84 -5.08 -11.07
N LEU A 278 -12.64 -5.55 -10.70
CA LEU A 278 -11.68 -6.18 -11.61
C LEU A 278 -11.63 -7.71 -11.49
N THR A 279 -12.63 -8.31 -10.85
CA THR A 279 -12.71 -9.77 -10.64
C THR A 279 -12.68 -10.56 -11.94
N ASP A 280 -13.43 -10.08 -12.94
CA ASP A 280 -13.64 -10.79 -14.22
C ASP A 280 -12.56 -10.53 -15.27
N LYS A 281 -11.54 -9.71 -14.93
CA LYS A 281 -10.43 -9.48 -15.86
C LYS A 281 -9.57 -10.73 -16.01
N PRO A 282 -9.10 -11.04 -17.25
CA PRO A 282 -8.15 -12.12 -17.48
C PRO A 282 -6.93 -11.95 -16.57
N LYS A 283 -6.56 -13.00 -15.84
CA LYS A 283 -5.44 -12.97 -14.87
C LYS A 283 -4.52 -14.16 -15.07
N ILE A 284 -3.20 -13.91 -15.00
CA ILE A 284 -2.16 -14.93 -14.91
C ILE A 284 -1.56 -14.84 -13.52
N GLY A 285 -1.46 -15.97 -12.80
CA GLY A 285 -0.75 -16.08 -11.54
C GLY A 285 0.75 -16.28 -11.78
N VAL A 286 1.58 -15.34 -11.34
CA VAL A 286 3.03 -15.49 -11.35
C VAL A 286 3.54 -15.82 -9.97
N LEU A 287 4.00 -17.04 -9.81
CA LEU A 287 4.53 -17.62 -8.59
C LEU A 287 6.03 -17.29 -8.51
N ASN A 288 6.34 -16.10 -7.98
CA ASN A 288 7.68 -15.52 -7.99
C ASN A 288 8.53 -15.94 -6.78
N LYS A 289 9.85 -15.77 -6.91
CA LYS A 289 10.87 -16.08 -5.92
C LYS A 289 11.09 -17.58 -5.68
N ILE A 290 10.91 -18.39 -6.73
CA ILE A 290 11.18 -19.85 -6.66
C ILE A 290 12.64 -20.16 -6.33
N ASP A 291 13.56 -19.26 -6.61
CA ASP A 291 14.99 -19.33 -6.29
C ASP A 291 15.26 -19.43 -4.78
N LEU A 292 14.34 -18.99 -3.94
CA LEU A 292 14.45 -19.07 -2.47
C LEU A 292 14.05 -20.44 -1.91
N PHE A 293 13.58 -21.36 -2.76
CA PHE A 293 13.26 -22.72 -2.36
C PHE A 293 14.45 -23.67 -2.57
N PRO A 294 14.57 -24.72 -1.74
CA PRO A 294 15.56 -25.77 -1.95
C PRO A 294 15.36 -26.45 -3.32
N LYS A 295 16.43 -26.91 -3.97
CA LYS A 295 16.35 -27.58 -5.27
C LYS A 295 15.47 -28.83 -5.29
N ASN A 296 15.28 -29.47 -4.13
CA ASN A 296 14.43 -30.66 -3.94
C ASN A 296 13.02 -30.31 -3.43
N TYR A 297 12.60 -29.04 -3.49
CA TYR A 297 11.27 -28.62 -3.06
C TYR A 297 10.19 -29.23 -3.96
N GLN A 298 9.24 -29.90 -3.33
CA GLN A 298 8.12 -30.56 -4.00
C GLN A 298 6.86 -29.71 -3.87
N ALA A 299 6.57 -28.90 -4.88
CA ALA A 299 5.45 -27.95 -4.91
C ALA A 299 4.08 -28.67 -4.73
N HIS A 300 3.95 -29.92 -5.19
CA HIS A 300 2.73 -30.71 -5.09
C HIS A 300 2.42 -31.22 -3.66
N GLU A 301 3.37 -31.16 -2.75
CA GLU A 301 3.16 -31.52 -1.34
C GLU A 301 2.79 -30.31 -0.47
N ASP A 302 2.98 -29.10 -0.99
CA ASP A 302 2.71 -27.86 -0.26
C ASP A 302 1.24 -27.44 -0.40
N THR A 303 0.41 -27.82 0.57
CA THR A 303 -1.02 -27.49 0.58
C THR A 303 -1.32 -25.99 0.47
N SER A 304 -0.45 -25.13 1.03
CA SER A 304 -0.64 -23.69 0.96
C SER A 304 -0.37 -23.16 -0.44
N LEU A 305 0.62 -23.74 -1.13
CA LEU A 305 0.95 -23.39 -2.51
C LEU A 305 -0.14 -23.90 -3.47
N ILE A 306 -0.65 -25.11 -3.26
CA ILE A 306 -1.77 -25.65 -4.05
C ILE A 306 -2.98 -24.73 -3.95
N LYS A 307 -3.39 -24.36 -2.74
CA LYS A 307 -4.50 -23.41 -2.52
C LYS A 307 -4.27 -22.05 -3.18
N LEU A 308 -3.02 -21.61 -3.25
CA LEU A 308 -2.66 -20.38 -3.94
C LEU A 308 -2.82 -20.55 -5.46
N MET A 309 -2.37 -21.66 -6.02
CA MET A 309 -2.51 -21.96 -7.45
C MET A 309 -3.96 -22.05 -7.88
N ASP A 310 -4.84 -22.60 -7.05
CA ASP A 310 -6.29 -22.72 -7.30
C ASP A 310 -7.00 -21.35 -7.40
N GLN A 311 -6.33 -20.25 -7.06
CA GLN A 311 -6.87 -18.90 -7.25
C GLN A 311 -6.74 -18.38 -8.70
N PHE A 312 -6.09 -19.14 -9.58
CA PHE A 312 -5.79 -18.72 -10.94
C PHE A 312 -6.10 -19.82 -11.96
N ASP A 313 -6.61 -19.43 -13.11
CA ASP A 313 -6.83 -20.36 -14.23
C ASP A 313 -5.49 -20.85 -14.82
N GLN A 314 -4.47 -20.02 -14.71
CA GLN A 314 -3.13 -20.31 -15.23
C GLN A 314 -2.07 -19.71 -14.31
N THR A 315 -1.03 -20.53 -14.01
CA THR A 315 0.08 -20.12 -13.16
C THR A 315 1.42 -20.39 -13.87
N VAL A 316 2.40 -19.51 -13.58
CA VAL A 316 3.78 -19.66 -14.06
C VAL A 316 4.71 -19.50 -12.86
N PHE A 317 5.60 -20.48 -12.67
CA PHE A 317 6.68 -20.35 -11.68
C PHE A 317 7.82 -19.55 -12.26
N CYS A 318 8.28 -18.54 -11.53
CA CYS A 318 9.43 -17.77 -11.98
C CYS A 318 10.30 -17.26 -10.82
N SER A 319 11.49 -16.83 -11.19
CA SER A 319 12.33 -15.95 -10.38
C SER A 319 12.66 -14.71 -11.22
N ALA A 320 12.09 -13.59 -10.84
CA ALA A 320 12.40 -12.32 -11.48
C ALA A 320 13.88 -11.92 -11.30
N GLU A 321 14.53 -12.40 -10.24
CA GLU A 321 15.94 -12.12 -9.92
C GLU A 321 16.88 -12.92 -10.82
N THR A 322 16.61 -14.23 -11.01
CA THR A 322 17.50 -15.11 -11.78
C THR A 322 17.10 -15.26 -13.24
N GLY A 323 15.90 -14.82 -13.62
CA GLY A 323 15.36 -15.00 -14.98
C GLY A 323 14.71 -16.37 -15.23
N PHE A 324 14.66 -17.26 -14.22
CA PHE A 324 13.99 -18.56 -14.36
C PHE A 324 12.50 -18.37 -14.66
N GLY A 325 11.94 -19.14 -15.59
CA GLY A 325 10.51 -19.13 -15.94
C GLY A 325 10.06 -17.92 -16.79
N ILE A 326 10.90 -16.90 -17.00
CA ILE A 326 10.54 -15.69 -17.76
C ILE A 326 10.16 -16.03 -19.21
N GLY A 327 10.84 -16.99 -19.84
CA GLY A 327 10.51 -17.44 -21.19
C GLY A 327 9.11 -18.06 -21.30
N GLU A 328 8.70 -18.83 -20.29
CA GLU A 328 7.36 -19.40 -20.20
C GLU A 328 6.31 -18.30 -19.97
N LEU A 329 6.58 -17.36 -19.09
CA LEU A 329 5.70 -16.21 -18.85
C LEU A 329 5.47 -15.40 -20.13
N ILE A 330 6.52 -15.12 -20.91
CA ILE A 330 6.39 -14.43 -22.20
C ILE A 330 5.48 -15.22 -23.14
N ASN A 331 5.64 -16.54 -23.27
CA ASN A 331 4.78 -17.37 -24.13
C ASN A 331 3.30 -17.30 -23.68
N VAL A 332 3.04 -17.33 -22.37
CA VAL A 332 1.67 -17.21 -21.84
C VAL A 332 1.08 -15.83 -22.13
N ILE A 333 1.86 -14.76 -21.97
CA ILE A 333 1.43 -13.39 -22.32
C ILE A 333 1.11 -13.33 -23.83
N GLU A 334 1.96 -13.89 -24.69
CA GLU A 334 1.73 -13.93 -26.15
C GLU A 334 0.43 -14.61 -26.51
N CYS A 335 0.14 -15.78 -25.93
CA CYS A 335 -1.13 -16.50 -26.16
C CYS A 335 -2.31 -15.64 -25.77
N ARG A 336 -2.32 -15.10 -24.55
CA ARG A 336 -3.45 -14.34 -24.00
C ARG A 336 -3.68 -12.99 -24.70
N THR A 337 -2.62 -12.34 -25.19
CA THR A 337 -2.75 -11.07 -25.93
C THR A 337 -2.99 -11.25 -27.42
N SER A 338 -2.96 -12.48 -27.94
CA SER A 338 -3.26 -12.79 -29.36
C SER A 338 -4.74 -13.11 -29.59
N GLU A 339 -5.49 -13.38 -28.53
CA GLU A 339 -6.92 -13.66 -28.57
C GLU A 339 -7.78 -12.37 -28.61
N HIS A 340 -7.13 -11.22 -28.47
CA HIS A 340 -7.70 -9.86 -28.56
C HIS A 340 -7.11 -9.11 -29.75
#